data_dfed635b8dfd3f471bde53e80d5aaf13
#
_entry.id   dfed635b8dfd3f471bde53e80d5aaf13
#
_cell.length_a   1.000
_cell.length_b   1.000
_cell.length_c   1.000
_cell.angle_alpha   90.00
_cell.angle_beta   90.00
_cell.angle_gamma   90.00
#
_symmetry.space_group_name_H-M   'P 1'
#
loop_
_entity.id
_entity.type
_entity.pdbx_description
1 polymer ?
#
loop_
_entity_poly.entity_id
_entity_poly.type
_entity_poly.pdbx_seq_one_letter_code
_entity_poly.pdbx_strand_id
1 'polypeptide(L)'
;MALSKDRKTELIGSYKTHDGDTGSPEVQVAILSERINYLTEHFKAHAKDHHSRRGLLMLVGRRRRLLDYLKLKDAQRYADLIRRLNIRK
;
A
#
# COMPACT_ATOMS: atom_id res chain seq x y z
N MET A 1 14.89 1.97 1.61
CA MET A 1 13.63 1.58 0.97
C MET A 1 12.51 1.35 1.93
N ALA A 2 12.79 1.13 3.17
CA ALA A 2 11.74 1.02 4.16
C ALA A 2 11.17 2.40 4.46
N LEU A 3 9.90 2.45 4.80
CA LEU A 3 9.29 3.68 5.29
C LEU A 3 9.94 4.07 6.61
N SER A 4 10.04 5.36 6.86
CA SER A 4 10.48 5.82 8.17
C SER A 4 9.46 5.36 9.21
N LYS A 5 9.92 5.19 10.45
CA LYS A 5 9.05 4.80 11.55
C LYS A 5 7.91 5.81 11.72
N ASP A 6 8.22 7.10 11.62
CA ASP A 6 7.23 8.16 11.78
C ASP A 6 6.19 8.12 10.67
N ARG A 7 6.61 7.92 9.42
CA ARG A 7 5.66 7.82 8.30
C ARG A 7 4.75 6.61 8.43
N LYS A 8 5.34 5.47 8.84
CA LYS A 8 4.56 4.25 9.04
C LYS A 8 3.51 4.44 10.14
N THR A 9 3.88 5.05 11.25
CA THR A 9 2.96 5.35 12.34
C THR A 9 1.84 6.27 11.87
N GLU A 10 2.17 7.27 11.09
CA GLU A 10 1.21 8.20 10.52
C GLU A 10 0.19 7.47 9.63
N LEU A 11 0.65 6.58 8.77
CA LEU A 11 -0.24 5.80 7.91
C LEU A 11 -1.15 4.88 8.71
N ILE A 12 -0.62 4.23 9.73
CA ILE A 12 -1.42 3.37 10.60
C ILE A 12 -2.51 4.21 11.27
N GLY A 13 -2.17 5.37 11.80
CA GLY A 13 -3.13 6.25 12.43
C GLY A 13 -4.23 6.72 11.50
N SER A 14 -3.88 7.00 10.23
CA SER A 14 -4.84 7.52 9.24
C SER A 14 -5.80 6.46 8.71
N TYR A 15 -5.36 5.21 8.63
CA TYR A 15 -6.13 4.15 7.95
C TYR A 15 -6.66 3.06 8.87
N LYS A 16 -6.35 3.11 10.15
CA LYS A 16 -6.85 2.09 11.09
C LYS A 16 -8.37 2.17 11.19
N THR A 17 -8.99 1.02 11.41
CA THR A 17 -10.44 0.93 11.51
C THR A 17 -10.92 0.99 12.97
N HIS A 18 -10.01 0.81 13.92
CA HIS A 18 -10.31 0.93 15.34
C HIS A 18 -9.00 1.15 16.11
N ASP A 19 -9.11 1.54 17.37
CA ASP A 19 -7.94 1.77 18.21
C ASP A 19 -7.16 0.45 18.34
N GLY A 20 -5.86 0.55 18.21
CA GLY A 20 -4.99 -0.62 18.25
C GLY A 20 -4.88 -1.38 16.94
N ASP A 21 -5.58 -0.94 15.90
CA ASP A 21 -5.52 -1.57 14.59
C ASP A 21 -4.21 -1.21 13.88
N THR A 22 -3.34 -2.18 13.73
CA THR A 22 -2.09 -2.00 12.99
C THR A 22 -1.98 -2.97 11.83
N GLY A 23 -2.96 -3.86 11.65
CA GLY A 23 -2.88 -4.91 10.65
C GLY A 23 -4.08 -5.08 9.75
N SER A 24 -5.04 -4.14 9.76
CA SER A 24 -6.19 -4.26 8.88
C SER A 24 -5.77 -4.18 7.41
N PRO A 25 -6.58 -4.70 6.48
CA PRO A 25 -6.29 -4.57 5.05
C PRO A 25 -6.07 -3.13 4.63
N GLU A 26 -6.84 -2.18 5.17
CA GLU A 26 -6.69 -0.77 4.83
C GLU A 26 -5.31 -0.24 5.20
N VAL A 27 -4.86 -0.55 6.41
CA VAL A 27 -3.54 -0.12 6.87
C VAL A 27 -2.44 -0.74 6.01
N GLN A 28 -2.55 -2.04 5.75
CA GLN A 28 -1.55 -2.74 4.94
C GLN A 28 -1.48 -2.19 3.53
N VAL A 29 -2.62 -1.93 2.90
CA VAL A 29 -2.66 -1.36 1.55
C VAL A 29 -2.06 0.04 1.53
N ALA A 30 -2.33 0.85 2.55
CA ALA A 30 -1.77 2.19 2.62
C ALA A 30 -0.24 2.15 2.70
N ILE A 31 0.32 1.27 3.52
CA ILE A 31 1.76 1.11 3.65
C ILE A 31 2.37 0.61 2.34
N LEU A 32 1.75 -0.39 1.72
CA LEU A 32 2.22 -0.93 0.44
C LEU A 32 2.18 0.13 -0.66
N SER A 33 1.13 0.95 -0.68
CA SER A 33 1.00 2.00 -1.68
C SER A 33 2.10 3.05 -1.55
N GLU A 34 2.48 3.41 -0.31
CA GLU A 34 3.58 4.34 -0.07
C GLU A 34 4.90 3.76 -0.57
N ARG A 35 5.16 2.48 -0.30
CA ARG A 35 6.36 1.80 -0.79
C ARG A 35 6.39 1.71 -2.31
N ILE A 36 5.25 1.40 -2.92
CA ILE A 36 5.13 1.31 -4.37
C ILE A 36 5.43 2.68 -5.00
N ASN A 37 4.89 3.76 -4.44
CA ASN A 37 5.16 5.09 -4.93
C ASN A 37 6.64 5.45 -4.82
N TYR A 38 7.26 5.10 -3.70
CA TYR A 38 8.69 5.34 -3.51
C TYR A 38 9.51 4.61 -4.57
N LEU A 39 9.23 3.34 -4.83
CA LEU A 39 9.97 2.57 -5.82
C LEU A 39 9.71 3.05 -7.24
N THR A 40 8.49 3.49 -7.53
CA THR A 40 8.15 4.06 -8.84
C THR A 40 8.99 5.30 -9.11
N GLU A 41 9.14 6.18 -8.12
CA GLU A 41 10.02 7.34 -8.25
C GLU A 41 11.49 6.93 -8.41
N HIS A 42 11.91 5.91 -7.66
CA HIS A 42 13.26 5.38 -7.75
C HIS A 42 13.60 4.96 -9.19
N PHE A 43 12.66 4.34 -9.90
CA PHE A 43 12.90 3.86 -11.27
C PHE A 43 13.04 4.98 -12.29
N LYS A 44 12.61 6.18 -11.99
CA LYS A 44 12.82 7.30 -12.88
C LYS A 44 14.32 7.61 -13.03
N ALA A 45 15.10 7.35 -11.98
CA ALA A 45 16.54 7.58 -11.97
C ALA A 45 17.35 6.29 -12.15
N HIS A 46 16.78 5.13 -11.81
CA HIS A 46 17.49 3.85 -11.76
C HIS A 46 16.73 2.76 -12.51
N ALA A 47 16.47 2.99 -13.78
CA ALA A 47 15.63 2.09 -14.59
C ALA A 47 16.19 0.67 -14.72
N LYS A 48 17.49 0.49 -14.50
CA LYS A 48 18.15 -0.82 -14.64
C LYS A 48 18.31 -1.58 -13.33
N ASP A 49 17.70 -1.10 -12.25
CA ASP A 49 17.78 -1.76 -10.96
C ASP A 49 16.78 -2.92 -10.92
N HIS A 50 17.28 -4.11 -11.29
CA HIS A 50 16.43 -5.30 -11.40
C HIS A 50 15.93 -5.81 -10.04
N HIS A 51 16.70 -5.63 -8.98
CA HIS A 51 16.29 -6.04 -7.63
C HIS A 51 15.09 -5.22 -7.16
N SER A 52 15.16 -3.91 -7.34
CA SER A 52 14.05 -3.03 -6.95
C SER A 52 12.82 -3.28 -7.81
N ARG A 53 13.01 -3.60 -9.10
CA ARG A 53 11.90 -3.93 -9.99
C ARG A 53 11.17 -5.17 -9.52
N ARG A 54 11.91 -6.22 -9.14
CA ARG A 54 11.31 -7.43 -8.60
C ARG A 54 10.55 -7.14 -7.31
N GLY A 55 11.15 -6.34 -6.41
CA GLY A 55 10.50 -5.94 -5.18
C GLY A 55 9.21 -5.18 -5.43
N LEU A 56 9.22 -4.27 -6.42
CA LEU A 56 8.02 -3.52 -6.79
C LEU A 56 6.91 -4.45 -7.26
N LEU A 57 7.22 -5.43 -8.12
CA LEU A 57 6.22 -6.36 -8.61
C LEU A 57 5.63 -7.20 -7.48
N MET A 58 6.44 -7.60 -6.50
CA MET A 58 5.95 -8.33 -5.34
C MET A 58 5.00 -7.48 -4.50
N LEU A 59 5.33 -6.20 -4.30
CA LEU A 59 4.48 -5.29 -3.53
C LEU A 59 3.15 -5.03 -4.24
N VAL A 60 3.21 -4.83 -5.55
CA VAL A 60 2.00 -4.63 -6.36
C VAL A 60 1.09 -5.86 -6.28
N GLY A 61 1.68 -7.06 -6.39
CA GLY A 61 0.91 -8.30 -6.27
C GLY A 61 0.27 -8.46 -4.90
N ARG A 62 1.01 -8.14 -3.84
CA ARG A 62 0.49 -8.21 -2.47
C ARG A 62 -0.65 -7.22 -2.26
N ARG A 63 -0.48 -5.99 -2.74
CA ARG A 63 -1.53 -4.97 -2.64
C ARG A 63 -2.80 -5.43 -3.35
N ARG A 64 -2.64 -6.00 -4.54
CA ARG A 64 -3.79 -6.49 -5.32
C ARG A 64 -4.55 -7.57 -4.56
N ARG A 65 -3.83 -8.52 -3.96
CA ARG A 65 -4.47 -9.58 -3.19
C ARG A 65 -5.24 -9.04 -1.98
N LEU A 66 -4.67 -8.06 -1.29
CA LEU A 66 -5.36 -7.43 -0.16
C LEU A 66 -6.59 -6.67 -0.61
N LEU A 67 -6.51 -5.96 -1.74
CA LEU A 67 -7.65 -5.23 -2.29
C LEU A 67 -8.75 -6.18 -2.74
N ASP A 68 -8.39 -7.29 -3.39
CA ASP A 68 -9.37 -8.29 -3.80
C ASP A 68 -10.08 -8.91 -2.59
N TYR A 69 -9.32 -9.21 -1.55
CA TYR A 69 -9.87 -9.73 -0.30
C TYR A 69 -10.85 -8.73 0.32
N LEU A 70 -10.46 -7.46 0.41
CA LEU A 70 -11.30 -6.43 0.99
C LEU A 70 -12.58 -6.22 0.19
N LYS A 71 -12.47 -6.24 -1.13
CA LYS A 71 -13.62 -6.09 -2.02
C LYS A 71 -14.64 -7.20 -1.77
N LEU A 72 -14.15 -8.41 -1.53
CA LEU A 72 -15.00 -9.56 -1.26
C LEU A 72 -15.67 -9.46 0.10
N LYS A 73 -14.95 -8.96 1.11
CA LYS A 73 -15.46 -8.88 2.48
C LYS A 73 -16.34 -7.67 2.72
N ASP A 74 -16.01 -6.52 2.14
CA ASP A 74 -16.74 -5.28 2.36
C ASP A 74 -16.49 -4.33 1.19
N ALA A 75 -17.41 -4.36 0.22
CA ALA A 75 -17.26 -3.57 -1.01
C ALA A 75 -17.22 -2.07 -0.74
N GLN A 76 -17.90 -1.60 0.30
CA GLN A 76 -17.91 -0.17 0.62
C GLN A 76 -16.55 0.27 1.15
N ARG A 77 -15.95 -0.50 2.04
CA ARG A 77 -14.62 -0.22 2.55
C ARG A 77 -13.59 -0.22 1.41
N TYR A 78 -13.74 -1.17 0.48
CA TYR A 78 -12.87 -1.25 -0.69
C TYR A 78 -12.99 0.02 -1.54
N ALA A 79 -14.21 0.46 -1.84
CA ALA A 79 -14.45 1.65 -2.65
C ALA A 79 -13.89 2.91 -1.98
N ASP A 80 -14.11 3.04 -0.67
CA ASP A 80 -13.62 4.18 0.10
C ASP A 80 -12.09 4.23 0.10
N LEU A 81 -11.45 3.07 0.27
CA LEU A 81 -9.99 2.98 0.30
C LEU A 81 -9.38 3.36 -1.05
N ILE A 82 -9.93 2.83 -2.13
CA ILE A 82 -9.46 3.16 -3.48
C ILE A 82 -9.55 4.65 -3.75
N ARG A 83 -10.64 5.25 -3.32
CA ARG A 83 -10.84 6.69 -3.48
C ARG A 83 -9.81 7.48 -2.69
N ARG A 84 -9.58 7.11 -1.42
CA ARG A 84 -8.63 7.80 -0.54
C ARG A 84 -7.21 7.71 -1.07
N LEU A 85 -6.81 6.56 -1.60
CA LEU A 85 -5.45 6.33 -2.08
C LEU A 85 -5.28 6.66 -3.56
N ASN A 86 -6.36 7.00 -4.24
CA ASN A 86 -6.35 7.29 -5.67
C ASN A 86 -5.72 6.15 -6.47
N ILE A 87 -6.12 4.93 -6.15
CA ILE A 87 -5.61 3.73 -6.81
C ILE A 87 -6.52 3.37 -7.97
N ARG A 88 -5.90 3.07 -9.11
CA ARG A 88 -6.60 2.48 -10.23
C ARG A 88 -6.56 0.97 -10.11
N LYS A 89 -7.68 0.36 -10.34
CA LYS A 89 -7.69 -1.05 -10.32
C LYS A 89 -8.43 -1.64 -11.51
#